data_c3ca09b4139e255775188027901dfe01
#
_entry.id   c3ca09b4139e255775188027901dfe01
#
_cell.length_a   1.000
_cell.length_b   1.000
_cell.length_c   1.000
_cell.angle_alpha   90.00
_cell.angle_beta   90.00
_cell.angle_gamma   90.00
#
_symmetry.space_group_name_H-M   'P 1'
#
loop_
_entity.id
_entity.type
_entity.pdbx_description
1 polymer ?
#
loop_
_entity_poly.entity_id
_entity_poly.type
_entity_poly.pdbx_seq_one_letter_code
_entity_poly.pdbx_strand_id
1 'polypeptide(L)'
;CKEGVWLEKGSLKMRGPAAEVIAAYTGESYVQHTAKDADLRERWGTEEAHIDSVLLTDMSGQAIERVETNAAMRVTTRVTAQMPLRAPVIKIYISKLDGTVVWSTTSQRATTNLGNIPDSVTATIDIPHLPLLEGTYYISVACTDATGTTEYDHCQNWVRFDVHQNDLFEEGLVAVPSMWSIERHAK
;
A
#
# COMPACT_ATOMS: atom_id res chain seq x y z
N CYS A 1 -14.08 -26.70 6.97
CA CYS A 1 -15.48 -26.79 6.49
C CYS A 1 -15.51 -26.89 4.97
N LYS A 2 -16.37 -27.76 4.41
CA LYS A 2 -16.52 -27.88 2.95
C LYS A 2 -17.57 -26.92 2.40
N GLU A 3 -18.54 -26.51 3.21
CA GLU A 3 -19.59 -25.57 2.86
C GLU A 3 -19.61 -24.39 3.83
N GLY A 4 -19.93 -23.21 3.31
CA GLY A 4 -20.17 -21.96 4.03
C GLY A 4 -21.58 -21.44 3.81
N VAL A 5 -22.07 -20.64 4.75
CA VAL A 5 -23.34 -19.93 4.68
C VAL A 5 -23.13 -18.51 5.12
N TRP A 6 -23.52 -17.55 4.26
CA TRP A 6 -23.52 -16.13 4.61
C TRP A 6 -24.93 -15.69 4.93
N LEU A 7 -25.11 -15.18 6.14
CA LEU A 7 -26.36 -14.58 6.60
C LEU A 7 -26.15 -13.05 6.74
N GLU A 8 -27.09 -12.28 6.19
CA GLU A 8 -27.13 -10.84 6.36
C GLU A 8 -28.48 -10.43 6.92
N LYS A 9 -28.48 -9.76 8.07
CA LYS A 9 -29.71 -9.33 8.79
C LYS A 9 -30.73 -10.47 8.97
N GLY A 10 -30.25 -11.69 9.22
CA GLY A 10 -31.10 -12.87 9.41
C GLY A 10 -31.58 -13.56 8.13
N SER A 11 -31.25 -13.05 6.97
CA SER A 11 -31.59 -13.63 5.66
C SER A 11 -30.39 -14.32 5.03
N LEU A 12 -30.63 -15.47 4.37
CA LEU A 12 -29.60 -16.18 3.64
C LEU A 12 -29.19 -15.39 2.39
N LYS A 13 -27.96 -14.93 2.34
CA LYS A 13 -27.37 -14.24 1.18
C LYS A 13 -26.68 -15.19 0.22
N MET A 14 -25.87 -16.11 0.75
CA MET A 14 -25.13 -17.06 -0.06
C MET A 14 -24.91 -18.37 0.69
N ARG A 15 -24.92 -19.49 -0.05
CA ARG A 15 -24.52 -20.81 0.41
C ARG A 15 -23.71 -21.50 -0.69
N GLY A 16 -22.58 -22.11 -0.34
CA GLY A 16 -21.73 -22.80 -1.30
C GLY A 16 -20.41 -23.26 -0.67
N PRO A 17 -19.40 -23.59 -1.48
CA PRO A 17 -18.06 -23.91 -0.99
C PRO A 17 -17.57 -22.83 -0.02
N ALA A 18 -16.98 -23.25 1.12
CA ALA A 18 -16.60 -22.30 2.17
C ALA A 18 -15.68 -21.19 1.67
N ALA A 19 -14.75 -21.49 0.76
CA ALA A 19 -13.83 -20.51 0.18
C ALA A 19 -14.58 -19.42 -0.62
N GLU A 20 -15.59 -19.78 -1.41
CA GLU A 20 -16.39 -18.85 -2.21
C GLU A 20 -17.26 -17.95 -1.32
N VAL A 21 -17.86 -18.53 -0.28
CA VAL A 21 -18.70 -17.77 0.67
C VAL A 21 -17.85 -16.81 1.50
N ILE A 22 -16.67 -17.24 1.94
CA ILE A 22 -15.72 -16.38 2.66
C ILE A 22 -15.25 -15.24 1.75
N ALA A 23 -14.85 -15.53 0.51
CA ALA A 23 -14.43 -14.53 -0.45
C ALA A 23 -15.54 -13.48 -0.72
N ALA A 24 -16.79 -13.94 -0.88
CA ALA A 24 -17.92 -13.05 -1.08
C ALA A 24 -18.24 -12.20 0.17
N TYR A 25 -18.09 -12.77 1.36
CA TYR A 25 -18.35 -12.09 2.64
C TYR A 25 -17.30 -11.04 2.97
N THR A 26 -16.03 -11.35 2.73
CA THR A 26 -14.90 -10.44 3.00
C THR A 26 -14.70 -9.39 1.91
N GLY A 27 -15.48 -9.46 0.80
CA GLY A 27 -15.23 -8.63 -0.38
C GLY A 27 -13.97 -9.03 -1.14
N GLU A 28 -13.25 -10.03 -0.68
CA GLU A 28 -12.12 -10.64 -1.36
C GLU A 28 -12.63 -11.60 -2.43
N SER A 29 -12.98 -11.05 -3.59
CA SER A 29 -13.04 -11.91 -4.77
C SER A 29 -11.67 -12.49 -4.99
N TYR A 30 -11.53 -13.80 -4.79
CA TYR A 30 -10.41 -14.59 -5.32
C TYR A 30 -10.54 -14.59 -6.85
N VAL A 31 -10.35 -13.44 -7.44
CA VAL A 31 -10.27 -13.28 -8.89
C VAL A 31 -8.78 -13.38 -9.21
N GLN A 32 -8.41 -14.33 -10.03
CA GLN A 32 -7.14 -14.28 -10.75
C GLN A 32 -7.02 -12.89 -11.38
N HIS A 33 -6.20 -12.03 -10.75
CA HIS A 33 -6.02 -10.64 -11.12
C HIS A 33 -5.10 -10.54 -12.33
N THR A 34 -5.64 -10.66 -13.53
CA THR A 34 -4.89 -10.35 -14.75
C THR A 34 -5.46 -9.20 -15.58
N ALA A 35 -6.59 -8.60 -15.20
CA ALA A 35 -7.18 -7.51 -15.98
C ALA A 35 -7.94 -6.43 -15.18
N LYS A 36 -7.96 -6.45 -13.83
CA LYS A 36 -8.86 -5.60 -13.01
C LYS A 36 -8.19 -4.59 -12.08
N ASP A 37 -6.87 -4.54 -12.00
CA ASP A 37 -6.21 -3.57 -11.10
C ASP A 37 -6.42 -2.11 -11.53
N ALA A 38 -6.72 -1.86 -12.79
CA ALA A 38 -7.04 -0.52 -13.28
C ALA A 38 -8.41 -0.02 -12.76
N ASP A 39 -9.37 -0.93 -12.51
CA ASP A 39 -10.70 -0.58 -11.99
C ASP A 39 -10.70 -0.22 -10.49
N LEU A 40 -9.61 -0.53 -9.78
CA LEU A 40 -9.47 -0.24 -8.33
C LEU A 40 -8.74 1.08 -8.07
N ARG A 41 -8.21 1.71 -9.12
CA ARG A 41 -7.53 2.99 -9.04
C ARG A 41 -8.55 4.11 -9.00
N GLU A 42 -8.40 4.96 -8.01
CA GLU A 42 -9.16 6.18 -7.92
C GLU A 42 -8.22 7.38 -7.94
N ARG A 43 -8.68 8.49 -8.50
CA ARG A 43 -7.93 9.73 -8.55
C ARG A 43 -8.84 10.91 -8.30
N TRP A 44 -8.36 11.85 -7.47
CA TRP A 44 -9.02 13.12 -7.19
C TRP A 44 -8.01 14.19 -6.79
N GLY A 45 -8.42 15.43 -6.75
CA GLY A 45 -7.60 16.58 -6.34
C GLY A 45 -8.09 17.87 -6.97
N THR A 46 -7.42 18.97 -6.65
CA THR A 46 -7.72 20.30 -7.19
C THR A 46 -6.99 20.60 -8.50
N GLU A 47 -6.15 19.64 -8.96
CA GLU A 47 -5.42 19.66 -10.24
C GLU A 47 -4.29 20.72 -10.35
N GLU A 48 -3.87 21.39 -9.26
CA GLU A 48 -2.69 22.26 -9.28
C GLU A 48 -1.38 21.48 -9.47
N ALA A 49 -1.39 20.19 -9.14
CA ALA A 49 -0.33 19.24 -9.44
C ALA A 49 -0.91 18.01 -10.13
N HIS A 50 -0.04 17.28 -10.83
CA HIS A 50 -0.36 16.02 -11.46
C HIS A 50 0.71 14.97 -11.13
N ILE A 51 0.33 13.84 -10.54
CA ILE A 51 1.21 12.70 -10.34
C ILE A 51 1.31 11.94 -11.66
N ASP A 52 2.45 12.07 -12.34
CA ASP A 52 2.66 11.49 -13.67
C ASP A 52 2.93 9.99 -13.60
N SER A 53 3.67 9.58 -12.57
CA SER A 53 4.05 8.18 -12.40
C SER A 53 4.31 7.82 -10.94
N VAL A 54 4.03 6.57 -10.61
CA VAL A 54 4.44 5.92 -9.36
C VAL A 54 5.07 4.60 -9.75
N LEU A 55 6.33 4.41 -9.41
CA LEU A 55 7.12 3.22 -9.74
C LEU A 55 7.54 2.52 -8.46
N LEU A 56 7.34 1.21 -8.41
CA LEU A 56 7.86 0.33 -7.39
C LEU A 56 9.01 -0.49 -7.98
N THR A 57 10.19 -0.38 -7.40
CA THR A 57 11.39 -1.07 -7.87
C THR A 57 12.14 -1.72 -6.72
N ASP A 58 13.01 -2.67 -7.04
CA ASP A 58 14.10 -3.08 -6.16
C ASP A 58 15.17 -1.98 -6.06
N MET A 59 16.22 -2.23 -5.29
CA MET A 59 17.33 -1.26 -5.11
C MET A 59 18.22 -1.15 -6.33
N SER A 60 18.10 -2.08 -7.32
CA SER A 60 18.80 -1.99 -8.62
C SER A 60 18.05 -1.14 -9.64
N GLY A 61 16.78 -0.78 -9.35
CA GLY A 61 15.90 -0.02 -10.23
C GLY A 61 15.02 -0.90 -11.13
N GLN A 62 15.03 -2.23 -10.94
CA GLN A 62 14.16 -3.14 -11.67
C GLN A 62 12.74 -3.07 -11.06
N ALA A 63 11.71 -2.94 -11.90
CA ALA A 63 10.32 -2.96 -11.47
C ALA A 63 9.97 -4.30 -10.82
N ILE A 64 9.25 -4.25 -9.71
CA ILE A 64 8.83 -5.41 -8.94
C ILE A 64 7.33 -5.37 -8.65
N GLU A 65 6.69 -6.54 -8.68
CA GLU A 65 5.30 -6.76 -8.25
C GLU A 65 5.24 -7.63 -6.98
N ARG A 66 6.39 -8.18 -6.58
CA ARG A 66 6.53 -9.06 -5.42
C ARG A 66 7.76 -8.66 -4.63
N VAL A 67 7.62 -8.75 -3.31
CA VAL A 67 8.70 -8.46 -2.37
C VAL A 67 8.64 -9.46 -1.21
N GLU A 68 9.78 -9.81 -0.66
CA GLU A 68 9.85 -10.65 0.53
C GLU A 68 9.72 -9.79 1.80
N THR A 69 9.14 -10.37 2.85
CA THR A 69 9.14 -9.74 4.18
C THR A 69 10.57 -9.34 4.57
N ASN A 70 10.74 -8.13 5.06
CA ASN A 70 12.02 -7.49 5.40
C ASN A 70 12.98 -7.22 4.24
N ALA A 71 12.58 -7.47 2.99
CA ALA A 71 13.39 -7.06 1.85
C ALA A 71 13.32 -5.54 1.61
N ALA A 72 14.30 -5.05 0.85
CA ALA A 72 14.36 -3.64 0.47
C ALA A 72 13.52 -3.36 -0.77
N MET A 73 12.88 -2.20 -0.80
CA MET A 73 12.18 -1.69 -1.98
C MET A 73 12.31 -0.18 -2.09
N ARG A 74 12.05 0.34 -3.30
CA ARG A 74 12.08 1.77 -3.63
C ARG A 74 10.77 2.19 -4.27
N VAL A 75 10.21 3.31 -3.81
CA VAL A 75 9.09 3.98 -4.46
C VAL A 75 9.56 5.30 -5.03
N THR A 76 9.35 5.48 -6.34
CA THR A 76 9.68 6.73 -7.04
C THR A 76 8.39 7.31 -7.62
N THR A 77 8.12 8.57 -7.33
CA THR A 77 6.98 9.31 -7.90
C THR A 77 7.47 10.56 -8.60
N ARG A 78 6.89 10.84 -9.76
CA ARG A 78 7.08 12.09 -10.50
C ARG A 78 5.80 12.91 -10.41
N VAL A 79 5.97 14.18 -10.09
CA VAL A 79 4.87 15.15 -9.98
C VAL A 79 5.19 16.34 -10.85
N THR A 80 4.24 16.73 -11.71
CA THR A 80 4.28 17.95 -12.52
C THR A 80 3.33 18.97 -11.91
N ALA A 81 3.83 20.19 -11.71
CA ALA A 81 3.05 21.32 -11.23
C ALA A 81 2.38 22.03 -12.40
N GLN A 82 1.07 22.29 -12.32
CA GLN A 82 0.34 23.07 -13.31
C GLN A 82 0.53 24.59 -13.10
N MET A 83 0.96 24.96 -11.90
CA MET A 83 1.38 26.29 -11.50
C MET A 83 2.47 26.18 -10.43
N PRO A 84 3.30 27.22 -10.20
CA PRO A 84 4.33 27.15 -9.17
C PRO A 84 3.74 26.83 -7.78
N LEU A 85 4.12 25.69 -7.21
CA LEU A 85 3.66 25.24 -5.90
C LEU A 85 4.60 25.69 -4.79
N ARG A 86 4.03 26.16 -3.68
CA ARG A 86 4.80 26.55 -2.51
C ARG A 86 4.89 25.42 -1.50
N ALA A 87 6.10 24.89 -1.35
CA ALA A 87 6.44 23.86 -0.36
C ALA A 87 5.41 22.69 -0.30
N PRO A 88 5.03 22.10 -1.46
CA PRO A 88 4.09 20.99 -1.44
C PRO A 88 4.64 19.79 -0.69
N VAL A 89 3.74 18.92 -0.25
CA VAL A 89 4.06 17.70 0.48
C VAL A 89 3.63 16.51 -0.35
N ILE A 90 4.56 15.59 -0.62
CA ILE A 90 4.26 14.28 -1.20
C ILE A 90 4.05 13.32 -0.04
N LYS A 91 2.91 12.62 -0.06
CA LYS A 91 2.54 11.58 0.90
C LYS A 91 2.50 10.24 0.18
N ILE A 92 3.03 9.21 0.83
CA ILE A 92 3.00 7.83 0.33
C ILE A 92 2.31 6.98 1.39
N TYR A 93 1.39 6.14 0.94
CA TYR A 93 0.65 5.21 1.78
C TYR A 93 0.87 3.79 1.28
N ILE A 94 0.96 2.84 2.20
CA ILE A 94 0.79 1.42 1.94
C ILE A 94 -0.48 1.00 2.64
N SER A 95 -1.43 0.45 1.90
CA SER A 95 -2.74 0.07 2.40
C SER A 95 -3.17 -1.30 1.91
N LYS A 96 -4.20 -1.85 2.54
CA LYS A 96 -4.99 -2.97 2.04
C LYS A 96 -6.11 -2.45 1.13
N LEU A 97 -6.69 -3.33 0.34
CA LEU A 97 -7.79 -2.98 -0.57
C LEU A 97 -9.02 -2.41 0.15
N ASP A 98 -9.26 -2.82 1.38
CA ASP A 98 -10.37 -2.32 2.23
C ASP A 98 -10.14 -0.89 2.76
N GLY A 99 -9.04 -0.24 2.36
CA GLY A 99 -8.67 1.10 2.79
C GLY A 99 -7.88 1.15 4.11
N THR A 100 -7.60 0.01 4.75
CA THR A 100 -6.77 -0.03 5.95
C THR A 100 -5.36 0.44 5.63
N VAL A 101 -4.98 1.61 6.15
CA VAL A 101 -3.61 2.14 6.02
C VAL A 101 -2.70 1.38 6.97
N VAL A 102 -1.74 0.63 6.39
CA VAL A 102 -0.74 -0.13 7.15
C VAL A 102 0.45 0.74 7.53
N TRP A 103 0.84 1.64 6.63
CA TRP A 103 1.94 2.56 6.84
C TRP A 103 1.80 3.78 5.95
N SER A 104 2.27 4.93 6.43
CA SER A 104 2.35 6.15 5.64
C SER A 104 3.55 7.00 6.02
N THR A 105 4.01 7.81 5.07
CA THR A 105 5.08 8.78 5.29
C THR A 105 4.89 10.01 4.42
N THR A 106 5.64 11.06 4.71
CA THR A 106 5.60 12.32 3.94
C THR A 106 6.99 12.80 3.60
N SER A 107 7.12 13.55 2.50
CA SER A 107 8.37 14.19 2.09
C SER A 107 8.92 15.20 3.11
N GLN A 108 8.12 15.64 4.08
CA GLN A 108 8.57 16.51 5.18
C GLN A 108 9.59 15.81 6.11
N ARG A 109 9.66 14.48 6.07
CA ARG A 109 10.68 13.70 6.81
C ARG A 109 12.03 13.61 6.08
N ALA A 110 12.09 14.07 4.84
CA ALA A 110 13.34 14.08 4.08
C ALA A 110 14.33 15.10 4.71
N THR A 111 15.61 14.81 4.61
CA THR A 111 16.66 15.72 5.03
C THR A 111 16.74 16.99 4.18
N THR A 112 16.29 16.89 2.93
CA THR A 112 16.19 18.01 2.00
C THR A 112 14.71 18.30 1.74
N ASN A 113 14.27 19.51 2.07
CA ASN A 113 12.91 19.95 1.79
C ASN A 113 12.68 20.07 0.27
N LEU A 114 11.49 19.69 -0.20
CA LEU A 114 11.13 19.87 -1.61
C LEU A 114 11.20 21.33 -2.07
N GLY A 115 11.05 22.28 -1.14
CA GLY A 115 11.00 23.71 -1.46
C GLY A 115 9.83 24.07 -2.37
N ASN A 116 10.00 25.12 -3.18
CA ASN A 116 9.02 25.47 -4.19
C ASN A 116 9.26 24.63 -5.46
N ILE A 117 8.18 24.15 -6.06
CA ILE A 117 8.24 23.38 -7.31
C ILE A 117 7.73 24.30 -8.43
N PRO A 118 8.61 24.79 -9.33
CA PRO A 118 8.16 25.61 -10.46
C PRO A 118 7.48 24.80 -11.55
N ASP A 119 8.01 23.60 -11.89
CA ASP A 119 7.54 22.78 -13.00
C ASP A 119 7.30 21.32 -12.58
N SER A 120 8.33 20.59 -12.20
CA SER A 120 8.22 19.19 -11.82
C SER A 120 9.25 18.77 -10.78
N VAL A 121 8.95 17.69 -10.07
CA VAL A 121 9.83 17.06 -9.11
C VAL A 121 9.73 15.54 -9.19
N THR A 122 10.84 14.87 -8.95
CA THR A 122 10.85 13.43 -8.69
C THR A 122 11.23 13.22 -7.22
N ALA A 123 10.35 12.54 -6.49
CA ALA A 123 10.59 12.14 -5.12
C ALA A 123 10.81 10.63 -5.06
N THR A 124 11.83 10.22 -4.32
CA THR A 124 12.17 8.80 -4.13
C THR A 124 12.26 8.51 -2.65
N ILE A 125 11.68 7.39 -2.25
CA ILE A 125 11.85 6.84 -0.90
C ILE A 125 12.40 5.43 -1.00
N ASP A 126 13.45 5.17 -0.24
CA ASP A 126 14.02 3.84 -0.03
C ASP A 126 13.48 3.28 1.28
N ILE A 127 12.95 2.08 1.21
CA ILE A 127 12.49 1.31 2.36
C ILE A 127 13.46 0.13 2.49
N PRO A 128 14.49 0.23 3.34
CA PRO A 128 15.54 -0.79 3.41
C PRO A 128 15.06 -2.12 3.99
N HIS A 129 14.01 -2.07 4.82
CA HIS A 129 13.40 -3.25 5.42
C HIS A 129 11.89 -3.04 5.43
N LEU A 130 11.16 -3.83 4.63
CA LEU A 130 9.71 -3.80 4.59
C LEU A 130 9.14 -4.84 5.56
N PRO A 131 8.71 -4.46 6.77
CA PRO A 131 8.29 -5.42 7.79
C PRO A 131 6.84 -5.90 7.60
N LEU A 132 6.37 -6.00 6.36
CA LEU A 132 5.02 -6.48 6.07
C LEU A 132 5.01 -7.99 5.99
N LEU A 133 3.94 -8.60 6.50
CA LEU A 133 3.67 -10.03 6.40
C LEU A 133 2.93 -10.36 5.10
N GLU A 134 2.77 -11.65 4.83
CA GLU A 134 2.17 -12.15 3.59
C GLU A 134 0.82 -11.49 3.28
N GLY A 135 0.66 -11.07 2.03
CA GLY A 135 -0.59 -10.47 1.56
C GLY A 135 -0.42 -9.53 0.39
N THR A 136 -1.55 -9.07 -0.12
CA THR A 136 -1.63 -8.06 -1.18
C THR A 136 -1.74 -6.66 -0.56
N TYR A 137 -0.95 -5.75 -1.08
CA TYR A 137 -0.88 -4.35 -0.65
C TYR A 137 -0.94 -3.40 -1.84
N TYR A 138 -1.28 -2.16 -1.57
CA TYR A 138 -1.40 -1.10 -2.56
C TYR A 138 -0.61 0.12 -2.11
N ILE A 139 0.09 0.74 -3.07
CA ILE A 139 0.72 2.05 -2.88
C ILE A 139 -0.23 3.10 -3.40
N SER A 140 -0.52 4.09 -2.57
CA SER A 140 -1.21 5.32 -2.92
C SER A 140 -0.28 6.49 -2.69
N VAL A 141 -0.41 7.53 -3.53
CA VAL A 141 0.41 8.73 -3.46
C VAL A 141 -0.48 9.94 -3.54
N ALA A 142 -0.21 10.93 -2.69
CA ALA A 142 -0.87 12.24 -2.74
C ALA A 142 0.16 13.36 -2.79
N CYS A 143 -0.17 14.42 -3.53
CA CYS A 143 0.51 15.71 -3.49
C CYS A 143 -0.44 16.74 -2.85
N THR A 144 0.01 17.38 -1.77
CA THR A 144 -0.82 18.31 -1.00
C THR A 144 -0.12 19.65 -0.81
N ASP A 145 -0.86 20.64 -0.30
CA ASP A 145 -0.27 21.87 0.21
C ASP A 145 0.64 21.60 1.43
N ALA A 146 1.36 22.62 1.87
CA ALA A 146 2.29 22.51 3.01
C ALA A 146 1.62 22.08 4.32
N THR A 147 0.34 22.34 4.48
CA THR A 147 -0.46 22.01 5.68
C THR A 147 -1.07 20.61 5.60
N GLY A 148 -1.12 20.03 4.40
CA GLY A 148 -1.77 18.75 4.14
C GLY A 148 -3.31 18.83 4.11
N THR A 149 -3.86 20.05 4.01
CA THR A 149 -5.31 20.29 4.00
C THR A 149 -5.90 20.24 2.61
N THR A 150 -5.18 20.76 1.61
CA THR A 150 -5.61 20.74 0.21
C THR A 150 -4.85 19.66 -0.52
N GLU A 151 -5.56 18.69 -1.08
CA GLU A 151 -4.99 17.69 -1.97
C GLU A 151 -4.99 18.22 -3.40
N TYR A 152 -3.81 18.45 -3.96
CA TYR A 152 -3.64 18.86 -5.33
C TYR A 152 -3.90 17.70 -6.29
N ASP A 153 -3.45 16.51 -5.90
CA ASP A 153 -3.67 15.28 -6.64
C ASP A 153 -3.49 14.06 -5.71
N HIS A 154 -4.36 13.08 -5.83
CA HIS A 154 -4.32 11.84 -5.07
C HIS A 154 -4.55 10.65 -6.00
N CYS A 155 -3.61 9.73 -6.02
CA CYS A 155 -3.66 8.48 -6.74
C CYS A 155 -3.84 7.33 -5.74
N GLN A 156 -5.08 6.87 -5.55
CA GLN A 156 -5.43 5.78 -4.65
C GLN A 156 -5.21 4.42 -5.33
N ASN A 157 -4.68 3.43 -4.59
CA ASN A 157 -4.45 2.06 -5.06
C ASN A 157 -3.67 1.98 -6.39
N TRP A 158 -2.68 2.86 -6.55
CA TRP A 158 -2.02 3.10 -7.84
C TRP A 158 -1.08 1.98 -8.28
N VAL A 159 -0.35 1.41 -7.32
CA VAL A 159 0.54 0.27 -7.58
C VAL A 159 0.17 -0.86 -6.61
N ARG A 160 -0.20 -2.00 -7.17
CA ARG A 160 -0.40 -3.24 -6.41
C ARG A 160 0.93 -3.99 -6.28
N PHE A 161 1.17 -4.61 -5.14
CA PHE A 161 2.26 -5.55 -4.94
C PHE A 161 1.89 -6.62 -3.91
N ASP A 162 2.54 -7.78 -4.04
CA ASP A 162 2.35 -8.90 -3.12
C ASP A 162 3.59 -9.07 -2.24
N VAL A 163 3.36 -9.29 -0.95
CA VAL A 163 4.41 -9.64 0.01
C VAL A 163 4.35 -11.14 0.29
N HIS A 164 5.49 -11.80 0.27
CA HIS A 164 5.65 -13.20 0.63
C HIS A 164 6.52 -13.33 1.88
N GLN A 165 6.05 -14.15 2.81
CA GLN A 165 6.87 -14.60 3.91
C GLN A 165 7.75 -15.77 3.44
N ASN A 166 9.03 -15.74 3.81
CA ASN A 166 9.89 -16.90 3.66
C ASN A 166 9.65 -17.86 4.84
N ASP A 167 10.67 -18.17 5.62
CA ASP A 167 10.58 -19.10 6.76
C ASP A 167 9.99 -18.49 8.04
N LEU A 168 9.30 -17.35 7.93
CA LEU A 168 8.61 -16.68 9.03
C LEU A 168 7.22 -17.28 9.21
N PHE A 169 6.90 -17.72 10.44
CA PHE A 169 5.57 -18.21 10.82
C PHE A 169 4.88 -17.19 11.72
N GLU A 170 4.76 -15.94 11.22
CA GLU A 170 4.07 -14.87 11.92
C GLU A 170 2.71 -14.61 11.28
N GLU A 171 1.73 -14.25 12.08
CA GLU A 171 0.39 -13.88 11.64
C GLU A 171 0.15 -12.40 11.89
N GLY A 172 -0.60 -11.73 11.01
CA GLY A 172 -0.94 -10.32 11.11
C GLY A 172 -0.53 -9.50 9.90
N LEU A 173 -0.23 -8.23 10.09
CA LEU A 173 0.14 -7.32 9.01
C LEU A 173 1.64 -6.97 9.01
N VAL A 174 2.30 -7.07 10.15
CA VAL A 174 3.66 -6.55 10.35
C VAL A 174 4.49 -7.57 11.12
N ALA A 175 5.69 -7.85 10.61
CA ALA A 175 6.71 -8.63 11.33
C ALA A 175 7.31 -7.76 12.46
N VAL A 176 7.22 -8.25 13.68
CA VAL A 176 7.79 -7.57 14.85
C VAL A 176 9.02 -8.33 15.31
N PRO A 177 10.23 -7.72 15.27
CA PRO A 177 11.43 -8.38 15.77
C PRO A 177 11.23 -8.83 17.21
N SER A 178 11.28 -10.12 17.44
CA SER A 178 11.04 -10.72 18.77
C SER A 178 11.96 -11.91 19.01
N MET A 179 12.20 -12.23 20.28
CA MET A 179 13.02 -13.34 20.70
C MET A 179 12.34 -14.11 21.84
N TRP A 180 12.25 -15.42 21.70
CA TRP A 180 11.72 -16.32 22.76
C TRP A 180 12.84 -16.84 23.63
N SER A 181 12.64 -16.79 24.96
CA SER A 181 13.45 -17.53 25.95
C SER A 181 12.53 -18.50 26.68
N ILE A 182 12.88 -19.78 26.65
CA ILE A 182 12.05 -20.83 27.25
C ILE A 182 12.86 -21.56 28.35
N GLU A 183 12.40 -21.41 29.59
CA GLU A 183 12.96 -22.15 30.73
C GLU A 183 12.04 -23.35 31.08
N ARG A 184 12.64 -24.51 31.23
CA ARG A 184 11.92 -25.72 31.67
C ARG A 184 12.14 -25.93 33.15
N HIS A 185 11.07 -25.94 33.92
CA HIS A 185 11.10 -26.26 35.34
C HIS A 185 10.76 -27.75 35.52
N ALA A 186 11.73 -28.52 35.99
CA ALA A 186 11.47 -29.91 36.42
C ALA A 186 10.61 -29.90 37.71
N LYS A 187 9.64 -30.84 37.82
CA LYS A 187 8.86 -31.06 39.04
C LYS A 187 9.66 -31.80 40.06
#